data_5d7642a09faae0297c226d6e6a4b44b5
#
_entry.id   5d7642a09faae0297c226d6e6a4b44b5
#
_cell.length_a   1.000
_cell.length_b   1.000
_cell.length_c   1.000
_cell.angle_alpha   90.00
_cell.angle_beta   90.00
_cell.angle_gamma   90.00
#
_symmetry.space_group_name_H-M   'P 1'
#
loop_
_entity.id
_entity.type
_entity.pdbx_description
1 polymer ?
#
loop_
_entity_poly.entity_id
_entity_poly.type
_entity_poly.pdbx_seq_one_letter_code
_entity_poly.pdbx_strand_id
1 'polypeptide(L)'
;GSGQRGLGSVVAAREVGASAIILTGTSRSTYKLRMAEALGAHHTIEADREDIVARVMEITDGRGVDVVLDTVPVATEPVLDAVAVARIGGTIVLGGIKGSGGAINLDVDRVLYKELIIKGVYSQAREAYVEAFRMLAENKYRLDRLHTNEYPLTSAEEAILTLGREHNSHEQ
;
A
#
# COMPACT_ATOMS: atom_id res chain seq x y z
N GLY A 1 -0.29 2.62 -1.89
CA GLY A 1 -0.39 2.08 -3.26
C GLY A 1 -1.28 0.86 -3.35
N SER A 2 -2.09 0.76 -4.42
CA SER A 2 -3.13 -0.26 -4.64
C SER A 2 -2.65 -1.51 -5.40
N GLY A 3 -1.33 -1.72 -5.51
CA GLY A 3 -0.76 -2.93 -6.10
C GLY A 3 -0.96 -4.17 -5.21
N GLN A 4 -0.46 -5.33 -5.67
CA GLN A 4 -0.56 -6.61 -4.93
C GLN A 4 -0.10 -6.50 -3.47
N ARG A 5 1.00 -5.78 -3.20
CA ARG A 5 1.50 -5.57 -1.84
C ARG A 5 0.55 -4.73 -1.00
N GLY A 6 -0.03 -3.66 -1.59
CA GLY A 6 -1.01 -2.83 -0.90
C GLY A 6 -2.28 -3.61 -0.56
N LEU A 7 -2.82 -4.36 -1.52
CA LEU A 7 -4.00 -5.21 -1.29
C LEU A 7 -3.74 -6.30 -0.24
N GLY A 8 -2.58 -6.97 -0.29
CA GLY A 8 -2.16 -7.92 0.75
C GLY A 8 -2.01 -7.27 2.13
N SER A 9 -1.55 -6.01 2.17
CA SER A 9 -1.44 -5.25 3.42
C SER A 9 -2.79 -4.90 4.02
N VAL A 10 -3.83 -4.67 3.21
CA VAL A 10 -5.21 -4.49 3.70
C VAL A 10 -5.67 -5.73 4.46
N VAL A 11 -5.44 -6.92 3.88
CA VAL A 11 -5.81 -8.19 4.53
C VAL A 11 -5.01 -8.38 5.83
N ALA A 12 -3.70 -8.14 5.81
CA ALA A 12 -2.86 -8.24 7.00
C ALA A 12 -3.29 -7.25 8.10
N ALA A 13 -3.59 -6.00 7.75
CA ALA A 13 -4.07 -5.01 8.70
C ALA A 13 -5.42 -5.40 9.33
N ARG A 14 -6.31 -5.98 8.52
CA ARG A 14 -7.58 -6.50 9.01
C ARG A 14 -7.39 -7.69 9.96
N GLU A 15 -6.47 -8.61 9.64
CA GLU A 15 -6.18 -9.78 10.45
C GLU A 15 -5.65 -9.42 11.83
N VAL A 16 -4.82 -8.39 11.93
CA VAL A 16 -4.32 -7.88 13.22
C VAL A 16 -5.29 -6.94 13.94
N GLY A 17 -6.49 -6.73 13.40
CA GLY A 17 -7.55 -5.98 14.06
C GLY A 17 -7.41 -4.45 13.97
N ALA A 18 -6.82 -3.91 12.92
CA ALA A 18 -6.79 -2.47 12.70
C ALA A 18 -8.20 -1.89 12.63
N SER A 19 -8.48 -0.86 13.42
CA SER A 19 -9.81 -0.23 13.54
C SER A 19 -10.17 0.62 12.31
N ALA A 20 -9.17 1.19 11.64
CA ALA A 20 -9.32 1.90 10.38
C ALA A 20 -8.22 1.48 9.41
N ILE A 21 -8.60 1.18 8.18
CA ILE A 21 -7.69 0.78 7.10
C ILE A 21 -7.98 1.68 5.91
N ILE A 22 -6.98 2.47 5.54
CA ILE A 22 -7.06 3.42 4.43
C ILE A 22 -6.11 2.95 3.34
N LEU A 23 -6.59 2.76 2.11
CA LEU A 23 -5.74 2.45 0.96
C LEU A 23 -5.73 3.62 -0.02
N THR A 24 -4.54 4.02 -0.47
CA THR A 24 -4.39 5.01 -1.53
C THR A 24 -4.06 4.34 -2.86
N GLY A 25 -4.62 4.86 -3.95
CA GLY A 25 -4.33 4.44 -5.31
C GLY A 25 -4.62 5.57 -6.27
N THR A 26 -4.40 5.39 -7.56
CA THR A 26 -4.76 6.37 -8.58
C THR A 26 -6.13 6.08 -9.18
N SER A 27 -6.78 7.07 -9.77
CA SER A 27 -8.06 6.92 -10.49
C SER A 27 -8.00 5.90 -11.62
N ARG A 28 -6.81 5.66 -12.20
CA ARG A 28 -6.58 4.62 -13.21
C ARG A 28 -6.75 3.20 -12.66
N SER A 29 -6.64 3.04 -11.35
CA SER A 29 -6.74 1.76 -10.64
C SER A 29 -7.98 1.65 -9.77
N THR A 30 -9.08 2.32 -10.14
CA THR A 30 -10.35 2.33 -9.37
C THR A 30 -10.84 0.90 -9.06
N TYR A 31 -10.65 -0.06 -9.98
CA TYR A 31 -11.01 -1.46 -9.71
C TYR A 31 -10.19 -2.07 -8.54
N LYS A 32 -8.91 -1.67 -8.38
CA LYS A 32 -8.06 -2.11 -7.26
C LYS A 32 -8.51 -1.47 -5.94
N LEU A 33 -9.00 -0.22 -5.98
CA LEU A 33 -9.59 0.44 -4.82
C LEU A 33 -10.87 -0.28 -4.37
N ARG A 34 -11.77 -0.61 -5.30
CA ARG A 34 -12.97 -1.42 -5.01
C ARG A 34 -12.62 -2.83 -4.47
N MET A 35 -11.56 -3.43 -5.00
CA MET A 35 -11.05 -4.71 -4.48
C MET A 35 -10.56 -4.57 -3.05
N ALA A 36 -9.84 -3.48 -2.73
CA ALA A 36 -9.40 -3.20 -1.37
C ALA A 36 -10.56 -3.10 -0.38
N GLU A 37 -11.65 -2.42 -0.76
CA GLU A 37 -12.88 -2.35 0.03
C GLU A 37 -13.47 -3.74 0.26
N ALA A 38 -13.54 -4.56 -0.79
CA ALA A 38 -14.03 -5.93 -0.69
C ALA A 38 -13.13 -6.83 0.17
N LEU A 39 -11.83 -6.51 0.30
CA LEU A 39 -10.87 -7.19 1.19
C LEU A 39 -10.87 -6.61 2.61
N GLY A 40 -11.50 -5.47 2.83
CA GLY A 40 -11.71 -4.88 4.15
C GLY A 40 -11.04 -3.54 4.40
N ALA A 41 -10.64 -2.81 3.38
CA ALA A 41 -10.33 -1.40 3.53
C ALA A 41 -11.60 -0.63 3.93
N HIS A 42 -11.49 0.23 4.92
CA HIS A 42 -12.61 1.05 5.38
C HIS A 42 -12.76 2.32 4.53
N HIS A 43 -11.63 2.81 3.99
CA HIS A 43 -11.57 3.99 3.14
C HIS A 43 -10.60 3.77 1.99
N THR A 44 -10.92 4.35 0.85
CA THR A 44 -10.04 4.45 -0.31
C THR A 44 -9.86 5.90 -0.71
N ILE A 45 -8.67 6.27 -1.22
CA ILE A 45 -8.34 7.65 -1.65
C ILE A 45 -7.74 7.58 -3.04
N GLU A 46 -8.29 8.37 -3.98
CA GLU A 46 -7.73 8.55 -5.31
C GLU A 46 -6.64 9.64 -5.28
N ALA A 47 -5.38 9.22 -5.11
CA ALA A 47 -4.22 10.07 -4.88
C ALA A 47 -3.94 11.14 -5.96
N ASP A 48 -4.46 10.94 -7.17
CA ASP A 48 -4.36 11.87 -8.29
C ASP A 48 -5.55 12.86 -8.39
N ARG A 49 -6.53 12.74 -7.49
CA ARG A 49 -7.75 13.58 -7.47
C ARG A 49 -8.03 14.19 -6.11
N GLU A 50 -7.49 13.62 -5.07
CA GLU A 50 -7.73 14.01 -3.68
C GLU A 50 -6.42 14.42 -2.99
N ASP A 51 -6.48 15.36 -2.07
CA ASP A 51 -5.39 15.63 -1.14
C ASP A 51 -5.36 14.51 -0.08
N ILE A 52 -4.36 13.63 -0.20
CA ILE A 52 -4.18 12.48 0.69
C ILE A 52 -4.09 12.94 2.15
N VAL A 53 -3.32 13.99 2.42
CA VAL A 53 -3.07 14.45 3.78
C VAL A 53 -4.35 15.00 4.40
N ALA A 54 -5.06 15.88 3.68
CA ALA A 54 -6.32 16.43 4.14
C ALA A 54 -7.35 15.32 4.39
N ARG A 55 -7.45 14.36 3.46
CA ARG A 55 -8.43 13.27 3.56
C ARG A 55 -8.14 12.30 4.71
N VAL A 56 -6.86 11.96 4.93
CA VAL A 56 -6.47 11.12 6.08
C VAL A 56 -6.73 11.85 7.40
N MET A 57 -6.43 13.14 7.48
CA MET A 57 -6.70 13.93 8.68
C MET A 57 -8.20 14.03 8.96
N GLU A 58 -9.04 14.19 7.94
CA GLU A 58 -10.49 14.15 8.10
C GLU A 58 -10.97 12.80 8.65
N ILE A 59 -10.51 11.68 8.07
CA ILE A 59 -10.90 10.32 8.50
C ILE A 59 -10.47 10.04 9.95
N THR A 60 -9.38 10.66 10.40
CA THR A 60 -8.77 10.40 11.72
C THR A 60 -9.02 11.51 12.74
N ASP A 61 -9.95 12.42 12.47
CA ASP A 61 -10.26 13.58 13.31
C ASP A 61 -9.01 14.40 13.70
N GLY A 62 -8.08 14.56 12.75
CA GLY A 62 -6.84 15.30 12.92
C GLY A 62 -5.72 14.55 13.66
N ARG A 63 -5.99 13.34 14.15
CA ARG A 63 -5.00 12.56 14.91
C ARG A 63 -3.87 12.02 14.05
N GLY A 64 -4.16 11.64 12.81
CA GLY A 64 -3.27 10.87 11.95
C GLY A 64 -3.31 9.37 12.24
N VAL A 65 -2.56 8.59 11.46
CA VAL A 65 -2.57 7.12 11.51
C VAL A 65 -1.41 6.55 12.33
N ASP A 66 -1.63 5.41 12.97
CA ASP A 66 -0.62 4.72 13.79
C ASP A 66 0.52 4.15 12.95
N VAL A 67 0.20 3.60 11.77
CA VAL A 67 1.15 2.96 10.85
C VAL A 67 0.88 3.41 9.42
N VAL A 68 1.93 3.79 8.71
CA VAL A 68 1.90 4.00 7.26
C VAL A 68 2.79 2.95 6.60
N LEU A 69 2.26 2.24 5.61
CA LEU A 69 3.05 1.32 4.80
C LEU A 69 3.15 1.86 3.37
N ASP A 70 4.36 2.27 2.99
CA ASP A 70 4.65 2.65 1.61
C ASP A 70 5.10 1.43 0.80
N THR A 71 4.30 1.05 -0.18
CA THR A 71 4.58 -0.03 -1.13
C THR A 71 4.72 0.48 -2.57
N VAL A 72 4.72 1.81 -2.77
CA VAL A 72 4.77 2.42 -4.10
C VAL A 72 6.20 2.38 -4.65
N PRO A 73 6.44 1.79 -5.82
CA PRO A 73 7.76 1.85 -6.44
C PRO A 73 8.00 3.22 -7.08
N VAL A 74 9.27 3.61 -7.24
CA VAL A 74 9.75 4.79 -7.97
C VAL A 74 9.34 6.13 -7.33
N ALA A 75 8.05 6.43 -7.23
CA ALA A 75 7.56 7.71 -6.70
C ALA A 75 7.99 7.94 -5.24
N THR A 76 8.45 9.14 -4.94
CA THR A 76 9.00 9.55 -3.63
C THR A 76 8.01 10.34 -2.78
N GLU A 77 7.04 11.00 -3.41
CA GLU A 77 6.00 11.80 -2.77
C GLU A 77 5.24 11.03 -1.69
N PRO A 78 4.88 9.74 -1.86
CA PRO A 78 4.20 8.97 -0.83
C PRO A 78 4.96 8.86 0.49
N VAL A 79 6.28 9.02 0.49
CA VAL A 79 7.09 9.05 1.72
C VAL A 79 6.91 10.36 2.47
N LEU A 80 6.78 11.47 1.75
CA LEU A 80 6.50 12.78 2.35
C LEU A 80 5.07 12.82 2.92
N ASP A 81 4.10 12.29 2.19
CA ASP A 81 2.73 12.12 2.67
C ASP A 81 2.70 11.25 3.93
N ALA A 82 3.48 10.15 3.96
CA ALA A 82 3.57 9.27 5.12
C ALA A 82 4.02 10.02 6.39
N VAL A 83 5.03 10.90 6.26
CA VAL A 83 5.48 11.75 7.38
C VAL A 83 4.40 12.75 7.79
N ALA A 84 3.65 13.28 6.83
CA ALA A 84 2.56 14.23 7.11
C ALA A 84 1.39 13.57 7.84
N VAL A 85 0.97 12.37 7.42
CA VAL A 85 -0.23 11.69 7.95
C VAL A 85 0.01 10.82 9.18
N ALA A 86 1.24 10.40 9.45
CA ALA A 86 1.55 9.64 10.66
C ALA A 86 1.27 10.48 11.92
N ARG A 87 0.65 9.87 12.95
CA ARG A 87 0.48 10.53 14.24
C ARG A 87 1.81 10.69 14.99
N ILE A 88 1.79 11.42 16.10
CA ILE A 88 2.93 11.43 17.04
C ILE A 88 3.17 10.01 17.56
N GLY A 89 4.43 9.57 17.57
CA GLY A 89 4.83 8.20 17.89
C GLY A 89 4.41 7.16 16.83
N GLY A 90 4.04 7.60 15.62
CA GLY A 90 3.64 6.71 14.53
C GLY A 90 4.82 5.99 13.89
N THR A 91 4.52 4.93 13.15
CA THR A 91 5.51 4.12 12.43
C THR A 91 5.30 4.22 10.93
N ILE A 92 6.38 4.48 10.19
CA ILE A 92 6.41 4.46 8.73
C ILE A 92 7.24 3.27 8.27
N VAL A 93 6.64 2.39 7.48
CA VAL A 93 7.29 1.20 6.91
C VAL A 93 7.53 1.41 5.43
N LEU A 94 8.78 1.43 5.02
CA LEU A 94 9.20 1.61 3.64
C LEU A 94 9.46 0.25 2.98
N GLY A 95 8.57 -0.17 2.08
CA GLY A 95 8.65 -1.42 1.34
C GLY A 95 8.70 -1.25 -0.19
N GLY A 96 8.48 -0.03 -0.69
CA GLY A 96 8.56 0.31 -2.11
C GLY A 96 9.97 0.73 -2.52
N ILE A 97 10.59 0.01 -3.48
CA ILE A 97 11.92 0.36 -4.00
C ILE A 97 11.82 1.59 -4.89
N LYS A 98 12.56 2.65 -4.57
CA LYS A 98 12.53 3.93 -5.32
C LYS A 98 13.49 3.95 -6.52
N GLY A 99 14.41 2.98 -6.61
CA GLY A 99 15.40 2.93 -7.70
C GLY A 99 16.57 3.91 -7.52
N SER A 100 17.38 4.04 -8.58
CA SER A 100 18.48 5.01 -8.61
C SER A 100 17.92 6.44 -8.64
N GLY A 101 18.37 7.30 -7.73
CA GLY A 101 17.90 8.69 -7.63
C GLY A 101 16.67 8.87 -6.75
N GLY A 102 16.22 7.84 -6.01
CA GLY A 102 15.13 7.90 -5.04
C GLY A 102 15.43 8.74 -3.80
N ALA A 103 16.15 9.85 -3.95
CA ALA A 103 16.37 10.81 -2.87
C ALA A 103 15.12 11.65 -2.62
N ILE A 104 14.85 11.96 -1.36
CA ILE A 104 13.74 12.82 -0.93
C ILE A 104 14.31 14.02 -0.15
N ASN A 105 13.68 15.18 -0.33
CA ASN A 105 13.95 16.34 0.52
C ASN A 105 12.99 16.27 1.72
N LEU A 106 13.44 15.63 2.79
CA LEU A 106 12.67 15.41 4.01
C LEU A 106 12.99 16.49 5.04
N ASP A 107 11.95 17.17 5.53
CA ASP A 107 12.04 17.99 6.73
C ASP A 107 12.23 17.07 7.96
N VAL A 108 13.47 16.96 8.41
CA VAL A 108 13.86 16.07 9.51
C VAL A 108 13.23 16.49 10.84
N ASP A 109 12.97 17.79 11.03
CA ASP A 109 12.32 18.28 12.25
C ASP A 109 10.91 17.71 12.41
N ARG A 110 10.20 17.45 11.32
CA ARG A 110 8.90 16.77 11.38
C ARG A 110 9.01 15.34 11.93
N VAL A 111 10.09 14.65 11.58
CA VAL A 111 10.35 13.29 12.13
C VAL A 111 10.63 13.37 13.62
N LEU A 112 11.42 14.37 14.05
CA LEU A 112 11.78 14.60 15.43
C LEU A 112 10.56 15.01 16.28
N TYR A 113 9.83 16.05 15.86
CA TYR A 113 8.68 16.55 16.62
C TYR A 113 7.52 15.58 16.71
N LYS A 114 7.40 14.69 15.73
CA LYS A 114 6.40 13.61 15.75
C LYS A 114 6.92 12.31 16.37
N GLU A 115 8.19 12.25 16.79
CA GLU A 115 8.79 11.03 17.36
C GLU A 115 8.60 9.79 16.47
N LEU A 116 8.76 9.95 15.14
CA LEU A 116 8.43 8.91 14.17
C LEU A 116 9.46 7.78 14.16
N ILE A 117 8.96 6.56 14.01
CA ILE A 117 9.77 5.38 13.68
C ILE A 117 9.72 5.19 12.16
N ILE A 118 10.88 5.24 11.49
CA ILE A 118 10.98 4.91 10.05
C ILE A 118 11.74 3.60 9.90
N LYS A 119 11.08 2.59 9.32
CA LYS A 119 11.61 1.24 9.19
C LYS A 119 11.57 0.78 7.73
N GLY A 120 12.72 0.37 7.20
CA GLY A 120 12.80 -0.34 5.93
C GLY A 120 12.43 -1.81 6.08
N VAL A 121 11.75 -2.38 5.06
CA VAL A 121 11.51 -3.81 4.93
C VAL A 121 11.89 -4.26 3.53
N TYR A 122 12.60 -5.41 3.46
CA TYR A 122 13.04 -5.98 2.20
C TYR A 122 12.79 -7.49 2.21
N SER A 123 12.17 -7.98 1.12
CA SER A 123 11.80 -9.39 0.98
C SER A 123 10.79 -9.88 2.05
N GLN A 124 10.67 -11.18 2.24
CA GLN A 124 9.71 -11.81 3.13
C GLN A 124 10.44 -12.72 4.12
N ALA A 125 10.05 -12.63 5.39
CA ALA A 125 10.50 -13.58 6.39
C ALA A 125 9.71 -14.90 6.28
N ARG A 126 10.29 -15.99 6.78
CA ARG A 126 9.65 -17.32 6.80
C ARG A 126 8.28 -17.28 7.48
N GLU A 127 8.19 -16.54 8.56
CA GLU A 127 6.97 -16.38 9.36
C GLU A 127 5.83 -15.76 8.54
N ALA A 128 6.16 -14.83 7.62
CA ALA A 128 5.16 -14.22 6.74
C ALA A 128 4.53 -15.24 5.78
N TYR A 129 5.31 -16.22 5.30
CA TYR A 129 4.77 -17.31 4.49
C TYR A 129 3.85 -18.21 5.30
N VAL A 130 4.21 -18.56 6.53
CA VAL A 130 3.39 -19.39 7.43
C VAL A 130 2.04 -18.71 7.66
N GLU A 131 2.03 -17.43 7.99
CA GLU A 131 0.78 -16.68 8.19
C GLU A 131 -0.04 -16.54 6.90
N ALA A 132 0.60 -16.29 5.76
CA ALA A 132 -0.11 -16.23 4.48
C ALA A 132 -0.81 -17.57 4.15
N PHE A 133 -0.11 -18.71 4.35
CA PHE A 133 -0.71 -20.04 4.14
C PHE A 133 -1.83 -20.33 5.13
N ARG A 134 -1.70 -19.89 6.37
CA ARG A 134 -2.78 -20.02 7.36
C ARG A 134 -4.02 -19.25 6.91
N MET A 135 -3.88 -17.99 6.52
CA MET A 135 -4.99 -17.17 6.02
C MET A 135 -5.64 -17.74 4.77
N LEU A 136 -4.86 -18.33 3.87
CA LEU A 136 -5.38 -19.03 2.68
C LEU A 136 -6.18 -20.28 3.07
N ALA A 137 -5.66 -21.11 3.99
CA ALA A 137 -6.32 -22.32 4.44
C ALA A 137 -7.63 -22.05 5.18
N GLU A 138 -7.69 -20.99 5.97
CA GLU A 138 -8.90 -20.56 6.69
C GLU A 138 -9.98 -19.98 5.75
N ASN A 139 -9.60 -19.61 4.54
CA ASN A 139 -10.49 -18.99 3.52
C ASN A 139 -11.37 -17.83 4.06
N LYS A 140 -10.87 -17.13 5.07
CA LYS A 140 -11.58 -16.04 5.75
C LYS A 140 -11.72 -14.80 4.87
N TYR A 141 -10.74 -14.58 4.01
CA TYR A 141 -10.69 -13.47 3.08
C TYR A 141 -10.82 -13.99 1.65
N ARG A 142 -11.57 -13.31 0.83
CA ARG A 142 -11.75 -13.66 -0.59
C ARG A 142 -10.48 -13.40 -1.40
N LEU A 143 -9.37 -14.07 -1.03
CA LEU A 143 -8.06 -13.94 -1.68
C LEU A 143 -8.06 -14.45 -3.13
N ASP A 144 -9.04 -15.31 -3.48
CA ASP A 144 -9.35 -15.72 -4.86
C ASP A 144 -9.55 -14.49 -5.79
N ARG A 145 -10.06 -13.37 -5.27
CA ARG A 145 -10.27 -12.13 -6.03
C ARG A 145 -8.97 -11.43 -6.44
N LEU A 146 -7.84 -11.76 -5.81
CA LEU A 146 -6.52 -11.24 -6.20
C LEU A 146 -6.00 -11.91 -7.47
N HIS A 147 -6.57 -13.06 -7.83
CA HIS A 147 -6.25 -13.79 -9.04
C HIS A 147 -7.19 -13.32 -10.16
N THR A 148 -6.68 -12.52 -11.07
CA THR A 148 -7.50 -11.86 -12.11
C THR A 148 -7.39 -12.51 -13.47
N ASN A 149 -6.26 -13.13 -13.79
CA ASN A 149 -5.97 -13.67 -15.12
C ASN A 149 -5.22 -15.00 -15.02
N GLU A 150 -5.52 -15.91 -15.94
CA GLU A 150 -4.83 -17.17 -16.13
C GLU A 150 -4.22 -17.23 -17.52
N TYR A 151 -2.98 -17.67 -17.62
CA TYR A 151 -2.27 -17.84 -18.88
C TYR A 151 -1.63 -19.22 -18.92
N PRO A 152 -1.69 -19.94 -20.05
CA PRO A 152 -0.91 -21.14 -20.22
C PRO A 152 0.59 -20.76 -20.25
N LEU A 153 1.46 -21.70 -19.88
CA LEU A 153 2.90 -21.46 -19.85
C LEU A 153 3.47 -21.00 -21.20
N THR A 154 2.83 -21.42 -22.29
CA THR A 154 3.18 -21.00 -23.67
C THR A 154 2.92 -19.51 -23.93
N SER A 155 2.10 -18.85 -23.11
CA SER A 155 1.78 -17.42 -23.17
C SER A 155 2.41 -16.62 -22.03
N ALA A 156 3.52 -17.09 -21.45
CA ALA A 156 4.20 -16.42 -20.34
C ALA A 156 4.65 -14.99 -20.71
N GLU A 157 5.09 -14.76 -21.95
CA GLU A 157 5.46 -13.42 -22.43
C GLU A 157 4.24 -12.48 -22.43
N GLU A 158 3.08 -12.94 -22.90
CA GLU A 158 1.85 -12.17 -22.89
C GLU A 158 1.41 -11.80 -21.46
N ALA A 159 1.55 -12.74 -20.53
CA ALA A 159 1.26 -12.49 -19.11
C ALA A 159 2.15 -11.37 -18.54
N ILE A 160 3.45 -11.40 -18.84
CA ILE A 160 4.40 -10.37 -18.41
C ILE A 160 4.09 -9.02 -19.07
N LEU A 161 3.78 -9.01 -20.37
CA LEU A 161 3.40 -7.79 -21.08
C LEU A 161 2.09 -7.19 -20.56
N THR A 162 1.12 -8.02 -20.18
CA THR A 162 -0.14 -7.56 -19.58
C THR A 162 0.13 -6.88 -18.25
N LEU A 163 0.93 -7.48 -17.38
CA LEU A 163 1.35 -6.87 -16.13
C LEU A 163 2.13 -5.57 -16.36
N GLY A 164 3.01 -5.54 -17.38
CA GLY A 164 3.77 -4.36 -17.75
C GLY A 164 2.90 -3.23 -18.32
N ARG A 165 1.85 -3.53 -19.10
CA ARG A 165 0.91 -2.52 -19.61
C ARG A 165 0.08 -1.88 -18.49
N GLU A 166 -0.28 -2.63 -17.49
CA GLU A 166 -0.88 -2.07 -16.28
C GLU A 166 0.07 -1.11 -15.56
N HIS A 167 1.38 -1.32 -15.65
CA HIS A 167 2.41 -0.41 -15.12
C HIS A 167 2.69 0.78 -16.05
N ASN A 168 2.80 0.55 -17.36
CA ASN A 168 3.19 1.58 -18.33
C ASN A 168 2.05 2.52 -18.75
N SER A 169 0.81 2.19 -18.45
CA SER A 169 -0.32 3.14 -18.55
C SER A 169 -0.16 4.34 -17.59
N HIS A 170 0.92 4.39 -16.82
CA HIS A 170 1.31 5.49 -15.96
C HIS A 170 2.26 6.52 -16.62
N GLU A 171 2.77 6.26 -17.84
CA GLU A 171 3.76 7.12 -18.53
C GLU A 171 3.21 7.85 -19.78
N GLN A 172 1.90 7.85 -20.02
CA GLN A 172 1.29 8.62 -21.12
C GLN A 172 0.28 9.65 -20.63
#